data_72e33f7c720c68448f796c2d40fca151
#
_entry.id   72e33f7c720c68448f796c2d40fca151
#
_cell.length_a   1.000
_cell.length_b   1.000
_cell.length_c   1.000
_cell.angle_alpha   90.00
_cell.angle_beta   90.00
_cell.angle_gamma   90.00
#
_symmetry.space_group_name_H-M   'P 1'
#
loop_
_entity.id
_entity.type
_entity.pdbx_description
1 polymer ?
#
loop_
_entity_poly.entity_id
_entity_poly.type
_entity_poly.pdbx_seq_one_letter_code
_entity_poly.pdbx_strand_id
1 'polypeptide(L)'
;MYISGRILPERLAALINTPLFTRGALASGDTLLELILRSTMQAVGSTAASLFLADETLQNARTIAYICDDTFYCIDAKRALPAAAAWVLRQNEPLRMNTPDTESRFTSNGMDETPYSASGFIAVPLRIEDFRIGILEAVDKKDGGNFSEADLSLLSLIAGYAAPVYRTSCAYRLYVDTVKYTEQRTDREAKETPFIAASPVMREKLALCKQLAFSDIPVFIIGENGVGKTSVAKQLHIYSRRADYPFIRVNCAEPAEELLAHRLFGAKSDSTDVSDESCFKQAEGGTLFLDEAAAIPLSLQKRLLDRILQLEQSGGNIRLIASTSRDIEQLTREGDFLSELYGKLNVLPLYIPPLRQRKEDIDALARFFLHQAAQEMRKPFIDFSPDAHEALQQAEWKGNIRELKNTVEYGCLNGCPPLVTAEYLFPRSTVAVSAGDVGGLKSATDAFKRTYIRTVLETTGGNQTAAASILKIQRTYLSRLMKELNIKN
;
A
#
# COMPACT_ATOMS: atom_id res chain seq x y z
N MET A 1 10.17 33.31 9.61
CA MET A 1 11.18 33.16 10.66
C MET A 1 12.51 33.59 10.10
N TYR A 2 13.04 34.75 10.51
CA TYR A 2 14.30 35.30 9.98
C TYR A 2 15.46 34.55 10.63
N ILE A 3 16.26 33.84 9.82
CA ILE A 3 17.52 33.24 10.27
C ILE A 3 18.54 34.37 10.40
N SER A 4 18.83 34.84 11.62
CA SER A 4 19.71 35.97 11.88
C SER A 4 21.22 35.64 11.92
N GLY A 5 21.62 34.45 11.49
CA GLY A 5 23.01 34.01 11.36
C GLY A 5 23.40 33.83 9.92
N ARG A 6 24.34 34.58 9.36
CA ARG A 6 24.92 34.32 8.03
C ARG A 6 25.69 33.01 8.05
N ILE A 7 25.10 31.95 7.48
CA ILE A 7 25.83 30.71 7.21
C ILE A 7 26.86 31.01 6.12
N LEU A 8 28.12 30.70 6.39
CA LEU A 8 29.18 30.87 5.40
C LEU A 8 28.87 29.98 4.16
N PRO A 9 29.02 30.49 2.92
CA PRO A 9 28.71 29.72 1.70
C PRO A 9 29.47 28.38 1.61
N GLU A 10 30.69 28.31 2.14
CA GLU A 10 31.49 27.10 2.20
C GLU A 10 30.87 25.99 3.06
N ARG A 11 30.27 26.36 4.21
CA ARG A 11 29.57 25.40 5.08
C ARG A 11 28.28 24.93 4.48
N LEU A 12 27.58 25.78 3.73
CA LEU A 12 26.37 25.41 3.00
C LEU A 12 26.71 24.46 1.85
N ALA A 13 27.79 24.71 1.12
CA ALA A 13 28.27 23.81 0.06
C ALA A 13 28.71 22.45 0.63
N ALA A 14 29.38 22.44 1.79
CA ALA A 14 29.74 21.20 2.48
C ALA A 14 28.49 20.40 2.90
N LEU A 15 27.44 21.07 3.36
CA LEU A 15 26.20 20.45 3.74
C LEU A 15 25.51 19.78 2.55
N ILE A 16 25.39 20.46 1.41
CA ILE A 16 24.76 19.93 0.19
C ILE A 16 25.47 18.68 -0.31
N ASN A 17 26.78 18.59 -0.12
CA ASN A 17 27.60 17.46 -0.52
C ASN A 17 27.62 16.32 0.52
N THR A 18 26.87 16.41 1.62
CA THR A 18 26.79 15.32 2.60
C THR A 18 26.00 14.13 2.04
N PRO A 19 26.31 12.88 2.47
CA PRO A 19 25.59 11.70 2.04
C PRO A 19 24.07 11.75 2.24
N LEU A 20 23.60 12.50 3.24
CA LEU A 20 22.18 12.68 3.49
C LEU A 20 21.45 13.33 2.31
N PHE A 21 22.02 14.39 1.71
CA PHE A 21 21.40 15.08 0.59
C PHE A 21 21.55 14.35 -0.74
N THR A 22 22.59 13.52 -0.88
CA THR A 22 22.87 12.79 -2.13
C THR A 22 22.26 11.38 -2.17
N ARG A 23 22.08 10.71 -1.02
CA ARG A 23 21.64 9.31 -0.94
C ARG A 23 20.50 9.03 0.04
N GLY A 24 20.12 9.98 0.87
CA GLY A 24 19.19 9.76 1.98
C GLY A 24 17.81 9.20 1.59
N ALA A 25 17.30 9.59 0.42
CA ALA A 25 15.95 9.18 -0.03
C ALA A 25 15.82 7.68 -0.36
N LEU A 26 16.95 6.98 -0.58
CA LEU A 26 16.99 5.56 -1.00
C LEU A 26 17.55 4.64 0.10
N ALA A 27 17.95 5.19 1.24
CA ALA A 27 18.56 4.40 2.32
C ALA A 27 17.53 3.58 3.11
N SER A 28 17.94 2.40 3.57
CA SER A 28 17.17 1.65 4.60
C SER A 28 17.17 2.45 5.91
N GLY A 29 16.20 2.17 6.82
CA GLY A 29 16.00 3.03 7.96
C GLY A 29 17.18 3.21 8.90
N ASP A 30 17.89 2.13 9.21
CA ASP A 30 19.06 2.21 10.09
C ASP A 30 20.20 2.91 9.35
N THR A 31 20.39 2.59 8.07
CA THR A 31 21.33 3.31 7.19
C THR A 31 20.97 4.79 7.06
N LEU A 32 19.67 5.12 6.99
CA LEU A 32 19.22 6.51 6.93
C LEU A 32 19.50 7.26 8.25
N LEU A 33 19.21 6.65 9.39
CA LEU A 33 19.52 7.23 10.70
C LEU A 33 21.03 7.47 10.88
N GLU A 34 21.85 6.51 10.48
CA GLU A 34 23.30 6.66 10.46
C GLU A 34 23.76 7.81 9.55
N LEU A 35 23.19 7.92 8.33
CA LEU A 35 23.49 9.02 7.40
C LEU A 35 23.13 10.39 7.97
N ILE A 36 21.98 10.51 8.64
CA ILE A 36 21.57 11.75 9.31
C ILE A 36 22.60 12.13 10.37
N LEU A 37 22.97 11.19 11.24
CA LEU A 37 23.91 11.44 12.33
C LEU A 37 25.34 11.78 11.82
N ARG A 38 25.86 11.04 10.85
CA ARG A 38 27.17 11.33 10.25
C ARG A 38 27.19 12.67 9.53
N SER A 39 26.13 13.02 8.82
CA SER A 39 25.99 14.34 8.18
C SER A 39 25.92 15.45 9.21
N THR A 40 25.26 15.23 10.34
CA THR A 40 25.22 16.16 11.48
C THR A 40 26.62 16.39 12.04
N MET A 41 27.32 15.32 12.38
CA MET A 41 28.67 15.41 12.92
C MET A 41 29.64 16.14 12.00
N GLN A 42 29.55 15.86 10.70
CA GLN A 42 30.40 16.50 9.68
C GLN A 42 30.09 18.00 9.53
N ALA A 43 28.82 18.37 9.46
CA ALA A 43 28.40 19.75 9.20
C ALA A 43 28.66 20.67 10.40
N VAL A 44 28.41 20.19 11.62
CA VAL A 44 28.53 20.97 12.86
C VAL A 44 29.91 20.82 13.51
N GLY A 45 30.67 19.80 13.12
CA GLY A 45 31.99 19.50 13.68
C GLY A 45 31.89 18.95 15.10
N SER A 46 30.87 18.11 15.41
CA SER A 46 30.70 17.50 16.72
C SER A 46 31.45 16.18 16.84
N THR A 47 31.77 15.75 18.08
CA THR A 47 32.38 14.45 18.38
C THR A 47 31.35 13.33 18.39
N ALA A 48 30.12 13.65 18.80
CA ALA A 48 29.01 12.71 18.84
C ALA A 48 27.71 13.37 18.32
N ALA A 49 26.76 12.55 17.95
CA ALA A 49 25.41 12.97 17.59
C ALA A 49 24.39 11.92 18.02
N SER A 50 23.21 12.37 18.41
CA SER A 50 22.09 11.50 18.78
C SER A 50 20.79 11.95 18.15
N LEU A 51 19.90 10.98 17.90
CA LEU A 51 18.58 11.18 17.35
C LEU A 51 17.57 10.38 18.18
N PHE A 52 16.60 11.07 18.72
CA PHE A 52 15.49 10.47 19.46
C PHE A 52 14.22 10.61 18.64
N LEU A 53 13.61 9.49 18.28
CA LEU A 53 12.27 9.48 17.71
C LEU A 53 11.25 9.32 18.83
N ALA A 54 10.32 10.25 18.92
CA ALA A 54 9.31 10.27 19.98
C ALA A 54 8.15 9.34 19.70
N ASP A 55 7.48 8.87 20.76
CA ASP A 55 6.20 8.22 20.69
C ASP A 55 5.05 9.24 20.48
N GLU A 56 3.83 8.76 20.28
CA GLU A 56 2.65 9.61 20.08
C GLU A 56 2.35 10.53 21.25
N THR A 57 2.82 10.19 22.46
CA THR A 57 2.61 10.98 23.68
C THR A 57 3.64 12.09 23.84
N LEU A 58 4.72 12.09 23.04
CA LEU A 58 5.87 13.00 23.13
C LEU A 58 6.57 12.97 24.50
N GLN A 59 6.42 11.90 25.27
CA GLN A 59 7.04 11.72 26.59
C GLN A 59 8.19 10.73 26.58
N ASN A 60 8.14 9.74 25.66
CA ASN A 60 9.15 8.71 25.57
C ASN A 60 9.79 8.69 24.17
N ALA A 61 11.04 8.22 24.12
CA ALA A 61 11.66 7.84 22.89
C ALA A 61 11.17 6.43 22.48
N ARG A 62 10.79 6.28 21.21
CA ARG A 62 10.50 5.00 20.58
C ARG A 62 11.78 4.36 20.04
N THR A 63 12.62 5.17 19.42
CA THR A 63 13.90 4.75 18.84
C THR A 63 14.96 5.77 19.23
N ILE A 64 16.11 5.29 19.68
CA ILE A 64 17.29 6.10 20.00
C ILE A 64 18.41 5.63 19.07
N ALA A 65 18.88 6.53 18.23
CA ALA A 65 20.06 6.29 17.39
C ALA A 65 21.16 7.27 17.80
N TYR A 66 22.40 6.83 17.91
CA TYR A 66 23.52 7.68 18.21
C TYR A 66 24.83 7.18 17.62
N ILE A 67 25.76 8.10 17.40
CA ILE A 67 27.14 7.81 17.04
C ILE A 67 28.06 8.35 18.15
N CYS A 68 28.87 7.47 18.66
CA CYS A 68 29.93 7.75 19.61
C CYS A 68 31.19 6.97 19.22
N ASP A 69 32.37 7.60 19.29
CA ASP A 69 33.65 6.99 18.89
C ASP A 69 33.59 6.33 17.48
N ASP A 70 32.95 7.04 16.55
CA ASP A 70 32.70 6.64 15.15
C ASP A 70 31.86 5.35 14.95
N THR A 71 31.30 4.81 16.03
CA THR A 71 30.42 3.63 16.00
C THR A 71 28.96 4.04 16.08
N PHE A 72 28.15 3.48 15.16
CA PHE A 72 26.69 3.70 15.13
C PHE A 72 25.96 2.69 16.01
N TYR A 73 25.02 3.18 16.80
CA TYR A 73 24.11 2.39 17.63
C TYR A 73 22.67 2.78 17.36
N CYS A 74 21.78 1.80 17.27
CA CYS A 74 20.34 2.02 17.15
C CYS A 74 19.63 1.10 18.14
N ILE A 75 18.78 1.66 18.98
CA ILE A 75 18.07 0.93 20.04
C ILE A 75 16.58 1.24 19.91
N ASP A 76 15.78 0.24 19.66
CA ASP A 76 14.33 0.32 19.81
C ASP A 76 13.97 0.04 21.27
N ALA A 77 13.77 1.13 22.03
CA ALA A 77 13.43 1.04 23.44
C ALA A 77 12.46 2.14 23.83
N LYS A 78 11.42 1.75 24.54
CA LYS A 78 10.49 2.71 25.15
C LYS A 78 11.14 3.28 26.42
N ARG A 79 11.90 4.35 26.27
CA ARG A 79 12.59 5.04 27.39
C ARG A 79 12.10 6.48 27.51
N ALA A 80 12.11 7.01 28.73
CA ALA A 80 11.85 8.41 28.95
C ALA A 80 12.89 9.28 28.21
N LEU A 81 12.45 10.39 27.62
CA LEU A 81 13.35 11.35 26.99
C LEU A 81 14.19 12.07 28.04
N PRO A 82 15.47 12.33 27.76
CA PRO A 82 16.28 13.22 28.59
C PRO A 82 15.59 14.59 28.80
N ALA A 83 15.77 15.21 29.94
CA ALA A 83 15.04 16.43 30.32
C ALA A 83 15.20 17.58 29.29
N ALA A 84 16.40 17.77 28.75
CA ALA A 84 16.68 18.75 27.70
C ALA A 84 15.98 18.40 26.39
N ALA A 85 16.03 17.13 25.98
CA ALA A 85 15.34 16.65 24.80
C ALA A 85 13.81 16.79 24.91
N ALA A 86 13.23 16.42 26.06
CA ALA A 86 11.83 16.62 26.37
C ALA A 86 11.41 18.09 26.31
N TRP A 87 12.28 19.01 26.78
CA TRP A 87 12.04 20.43 26.69
C TRP A 87 12.00 20.95 25.25
N VAL A 88 13.00 20.58 24.41
CA VAL A 88 13.07 20.95 22.99
C VAL A 88 11.80 20.47 22.26
N LEU A 89 11.35 19.25 22.56
CA LEU A 89 10.16 18.67 21.93
C LEU A 89 8.86 19.37 22.37
N ARG A 90 8.75 19.75 23.65
CA ARG A 90 7.57 20.45 24.19
C ARG A 90 7.47 21.89 23.72
N GLN A 91 8.58 22.63 23.81
CA GLN A 91 8.63 24.06 23.40
C GLN A 91 8.65 24.20 21.87
N ASN A 92 9.09 23.15 21.14
CA ASN A 92 9.31 23.18 19.69
C ASN A 92 10.34 24.26 19.29
N GLU A 93 11.32 24.49 20.14
CA GLU A 93 12.37 25.48 19.96
C GLU A 93 13.76 24.83 20.04
N PRO A 94 14.71 25.29 19.22
CA PRO A 94 16.11 24.86 19.32
C PRO A 94 16.73 25.22 20.66
N LEU A 95 17.61 24.36 21.18
CA LEU A 95 18.33 24.56 22.42
C LEU A 95 19.84 24.50 22.15
N ARG A 96 20.59 25.46 22.76
CA ARG A 96 22.04 25.46 22.76
C ARG A 96 22.57 25.63 24.20
N MET A 97 23.38 24.67 24.61
CA MET A 97 24.06 24.70 25.95
C MET A 97 25.54 24.48 25.74
N ASN A 98 26.36 25.45 26.20
CA ASN A 98 27.82 25.42 26.08
C ASN A 98 28.53 25.13 27.40
N THR A 99 27.79 25.17 28.52
CA THR A 99 28.29 24.81 29.86
C THR A 99 27.12 24.22 30.65
N PRO A 100 27.23 22.95 31.14
CA PRO A 100 26.13 22.29 31.86
C PRO A 100 25.73 22.99 33.18
N ASP A 101 26.65 23.71 33.80
CA ASP A 101 26.46 24.28 35.15
C ASP A 101 25.63 25.58 35.24
N THR A 102 25.21 26.16 34.12
CA THR A 102 24.58 27.49 34.13
C THR A 102 23.05 27.48 34.05
N GLU A 103 22.43 26.39 33.74
CA GLU A 103 20.95 26.31 33.73
C GLU A 103 20.42 25.24 34.69
N SER A 104 20.09 25.69 35.91
CA SER A 104 19.48 24.86 36.98
C SER A 104 18.19 24.11 36.59
N ARG A 105 17.65 24.35 35.39
CA ARG A 105 16.46 23.69 34.84
C ARG A 105 16.69 22.23 34.44
N PHE A 106 17.94 21.82 34.20
CA PHE A 106 18.28 20.50 33.65
C PHE A 106 19.22 19.68 34.56
N THR A 107 19.63 20.23 35.72
CA THR A 107 20.70 19.68 36.59
C THR A 107 20.25 18.54 37.50
N SER A 108 18.98 18.20 37.58
CA SER A 108 18.54 17.24 38.61
C SER A 108 18.28 15.81 38.18
N ASN A 109 18.21 15.45 36.90
CA ASN A 109 18.05 14.02 36.50
C ASN A 109 18.25 13.75 35.00
N GLY A 110 18.82 14.63 34.19
CA GLY A 110 18.76 14.53 32.74
C GLY A 110 20.05 14.12 32.02
N MET A 111 21.20 14.13 32.71
CA MET A 111 22.49 13.74 32.10
C MET A 111 22.92 12.30 32.41
N ASP A 112 22.33 11.65 33.40
CA ASP A 112 22.72 10.29 33.80
C ASP A 112 22.33 9.21 32.78
N GLU A 113 21.57 9.54 31.74
CA GLU A 113 21.08 8.57 30.74
C GLU A 113 21.66 8.76 29.33
N THR A 114 22.48 9.80 29.10
CA THR A 114 23.28 9.89 27.88
C THR A 114 24.56 9.07 28.05
N PRO A 115 24.98 8.31 27.03
CA PRO A 115 26.17 7.45 27.14
C PRO A 115 27.48 8.20 27.23
N TYR A 116 27.45 9.54 27.34
CA TYR A 116 28.63 10.40 27.41
C TYR A 116 28.42 11.61 28.32
N SER A 117 29.50 11.99 29.01
CA SER A 117 29.57 13.23 29.80
C SER A 117 29.83 14.39 28.83
N ALA A 118 28.81 15.18 28.52
CA ALA A 118 28.89 16.27 27.54
C ALA A 118 29.36 17.57 28.16
N SER A 119 30.34 18.26 27.54
CA SER A 119 30.76 19.61 27.89
C SER A 119 29.87 20.68 27.27
N GLY A 120 29.20 20.38 26.18
CA GLY A 120 28.23 21.23 25.51
C GLY A 120 27.43 20.48 24.46
N PHE A 121 26.22 20.94 24.21
CA PHE A 121 25.38 20.33 23.14
C PHE A 121 24.47 21.36 22.49
N ILE A 122 24.01 21.02 21.30
CA ILE A 122 22.91 21.69 20.59
C ILE A 122 21.86 20.66 20.20
N ALA A 123 20.58 21.01 20.34
CA ALA A 123 19.46 20.16 20.06
C ALA A 123 18.37 20.90 19.27
N VAL A 124 17.77 20.24 18.29
CA VAL A 124 16.71 20.83 17.48
C VAL A 124 15.57 19.85 17.30
N PRO A 125 14.31 20.32 17.21
CA PRO A 125 13.18 19.45 16.96
C PRO A 125 13.18 18.95 15.50
N LEU A 126 12.94 17.66 15.31
CA LEU A 126 12.59 17.07 14.03
C LEU A 126 11.09 17.22 13.83
N ARG A 127 10.68 17.99 12.82
CA ARG A 127 9.28 18.29 12.56
C ARG A 127 8.95 18.28 11.07
N ILE A 128 7.69 17.97 10.76
CA ILE A 128 7.11 18.10 9.44
C ILE A 128 5.84 18.93 9.63
N GLU A 129 5.84 20.15 9.12
CA GLU A 129 4.79 21.14 9.42
C GLU A 129 4.59 21.31 10.92
N ASP A 130 3.42 20.95 11.46
CA ASP A 130 3.09 21.02 12.88
C ASP A 130 3.36 19.70 13.65
N PHE A 131 3.72 18.63 12.93
CA PHE A 131 3.98 17.32 13.56
C PHE A 131 5.43 17.21 14.03
N ARG A 132 5.60 16.93 15.33
CA ARG A 132 6.90 16.68 15.97
C ARG A 132 7.15 15.18 15.95
N ILE A 133 8.25 14.76 15.32
CA ILE A 133 8.60 13.35 15.20
C ILE A 133 9.77 12.95 16.09
N GLY A 134 10.54 13.92 16.56
CA GLY A 134 11.73 13.62 17.36
C GLY A 134 12.64 14.81 17.59
N ILE A 135 13.88 14.51 17.94
CA ILE A 135 14.93 15.49 18.26
C ILE A 135 16.23 15.01 17.62
N LEU A 136 16.98 15.95 17.07
CA LEU A 136 18.35 15.76 16.60
C LEU A 136 19.31 16.57 17.48
N GLU A 137 20.34 15.91 18.01
CA GLU A 137 21.34 16.50 18.89
C GLU A 137 22.74 16.34 18.32
N ALA A 138 23.59 17.33 18.58
CA ALA A 138 25.04 17.25 18.38
C ALA A 138 25.74 17.61 19.66
N VAL A 139 26.74 16.83 20.03
CA VAL A 139 27.39 16.86 21.33
C VAL A 139 28.89 17.07 21.14
N ASP A 140 29.46 17.90 21.99
CA ASP A 140 30.86 18.25 22.07
C ASP A 140 31.53 18.61 20.74
N LYS A 141 32.08 19.76 20.62
CA LYS A 141 32.75 20.22 19.42
C LYS A 141 34.15 19.62 19.31
N LYS A 142 34.54 19.15 18.12
CA LYS A 142 35.84 18.50 17.87
C LYS A 142 37.03 19.38 18.17
N ASP A 143 36.89 20.71 18.06
CA ASP A 143 37.92 21.69 18.37
C ASP A 143 37.96 22.10 19.86
N GLY A 144 37.14 21.47 20.69
CA GLY A 144 37.00 21.83 22.12
C GLY A 144 36.34 23.19 22.37
N GLY A 145 35.83 23.84 21.33
CA GLY A 145 35.14 25.12 21.39
C GLY A 145 33.67 25.02 21.73
N ASN A 146 33.03 26.17 21.83
CA ASN A 146 31.61 26.30 22.06
C ASN A 146 30.81 26.25 20.73
N PHE A 147 29.60 25.70 20.77
CA PHE A 147 28.67 25.79 19.64
C PHE A 147 28.19 27.22 19.42
N SER A 148 28.20 27.68 18.17
CA SER A 148 27.74 28.99 17.72
C SER A 148 26.27 28.98 17.26
N GLU A 149 25.67 30.16 17.08
CA GLU A 149 24.36 30.31 16.46
C GLU A 149 24.34 29.77 15.00
N ALA A 150 25.48 29.86 14.31
CA ALA A 150 25.60 29.29 12.95
C ALA A 150 25.56 27.76 13.00
N ASP A 151 26.12 27.11 14.00
CA ASP A 151 26.05 25.64 14.18
C ASP A 151 24.63 25.21 14.47
N LEU A 152 23.90 25.96 15.33
CA LEU A 152 22.47 25.70 15.61
C LEU A 152 21.60 25.87 14.36
N SER A 153 21.87 26.87 13.52
CA SER A 153 21.19 27.12 12.28
C SER A 153 21.44 25.98 11.28
N LEU A 154 22.68 25.48 11.17
CA LEU A 154 23.04 24.34 10.35
C LEU A 154 22.31 23.05 10.80
N LEU A 155 22.31 22.80 12.13
CA LEU A 155 21.59 21.64 12.68
C LEU A 155 20.08 21.72 12.38
N SER A 156 19.50 22.93 12.46
CA SER A 156 18.09 23.18 12.14
C SER A 156 17.77 22.90 10.67
N LEU A 157 18.69 23.24 9.75
CA LEU A 157 18.56 22.93 8.32
C LEU A 157 18.62 21.43 8.07
N ILE A 158 19.55 20.72 8.72
CA ILE A 158 19.64 19.25 8.62
C ILE A 158 18.36 18.60 9.13
N ALA A 159 17.87 19.02 10.28
CA ALA A 159 16.63 18.50 10.87
C ALA A 159 15.42 18.74 9.95
N GLY A 160 15.33 19.94 9.34
CA GLY A 160 14.26 20.30 8.40
C GLY A 160 14.27 19.44 7.14
N TYR A 161 15.42 18.95 6.69
CA TYR A 161 15.54 18.01 5.57
C TYR A 161 15.38 16.56 6.02
N ALA A 162 15.98 16.18 7.12
CA ALA A 162 15.99 14.81 7.64
C ALA A 162 14.59 14.29 7.99
N ALA A 163 13.74 15.14 8.55
CA ALA A 163 12.40 14.76 8.99
C ALA A 163 11.49 14.29 7.83
N PRO A 164 11.32 15.04 6.72
CA PRO A 164 10.56 14.58 5.56
C PRO A 164 11.15 13.31 4.92
N VAL A 165 12.48 13.24 4.79
CA VAL A 165 13.17 12.08 4.20
C VAL A 165 12.92 10.82 5.04
N TYR A 166 13.03 10.93 6.37
CA TYR A 166 12.74 9.82 7.28
C TYR A 166 11.28 9.35 7.16
N ARG A 167 10.33 10.29 7.15
CA ARG A 167 8.89 9.96 6.97
C ARG A 167 8.63 9.25 5.66
N THR A 168 9.21 9.74 4.56
CA THR A 168 9.07 9.12 3.23
C THR A 168 9.67 7.72 3.21
N SER A 169 10.84 7.52 3.81
CA SER A 169 11.46 6.20 3.93
C SER A 169 10.63 5.24 4.80
N CYS A 170 10.01 5.70 5.89
CA CYS A 170 9.10 4.89 6.70
C CYS A 170 7.82 4.53 5.95
N ALA A 171 7.21 5.48 5.25
CA ALA A 171 6.02 5.23 4.42
C ALA A 171 6.32 4.23 3.30
N TYR A 172 7.47 4.36 2.66
CA TYR A 172 7.96 3.42 1.66
C TYR A 172 8.14 2.01 2.24
N ARG A 173 8.75 1.87 3.43
CA ARG A 173 8.88 0.56 4.10
C ARG A 173 7.55 -0.05 4.45
N LEU A 174 6.64 0.71 5.06
CA LEU A 174 5.29 0.23 5.36
C LEU A 174 4.58 -0.26 4.10
N TYR A 175 4.74 0.46 2.98
CA TYR A 175 4.21 0.04 1.70
C TYR A 175 4.86 -1.28 1.23
N VAL A 176 6.19 -1.39 1.23
CA VAL A 176 6.93 -2.59 0.84
C VAL A 176 6.57 -3.78 1.76
N ASP A 177 6.52 -3.56 3.08
CA ASP A 177 6.17 -4.60 4.04
C ASP A 177 4.70 -5.03 3.89
N THR A 178 3.79 -4.10 3.62
CA THR A 178 2.38 -4.42 3.32
C THR A 178 2.28 -5.22 2.04
N VAL A 179 3.03 -4.86 0.99
CA VAL A 179 3.07 -5.62 -0.27
C VAL A 179 3.67 -7.01 -0.04
N LYS A 180 4.81 -7.12 0.65
CA LYS A 180 5.42 -8.41 1.01
C LYS A 180 4.50 -9.28 1.86
N TYR A 181 3.84 -8.69 2.86
CA TYR A 181 2.87 -9.39 3.70
C TYR A 181 1.67 -9.89 2.89
N THR A 182 1.14 -9.04 2.00
CA THR A 182 0.04 -9.41 1.10
C THR A 182 0.46 -10.51 0.13
N GLU A 183 1.68 -10.45 -0.41
CA GLU A 183 2.24 -11.49 -1.29
C GLU A 183 2.44 -12.81 -0.54
N GLN A 184 3.05 -12.79 0.64
CA GLN A 184 3.25 -13.99 1.47
C GLN A 184 1.93 -14.62 1.92
N ARG A 185 0.93 -13.79 2.24
CA ARG A 185 -0.42 -14.25 2.55
C ARG A 185 -1.07 -14.89 1.32
N THR A 186 -0.94 -14.24 0.14
CA THR A 186 -1.42 -14.77 -1.13
C THR A 186 -0.75 -16.10 -1.48
N ASP A 187 0.53 -16.28 -1.16
CA ASP A 187 1.28 -17.51 -1.45
C ASP A 187 0.94 -18.66 -0.48
N ARG A 188 0.69 -18.37 0.80
CA ARG A 188 0.14 -19.35 1.75
C ARG A 188 -1.30 -19.75 1.39
N GLU A 189 -2.16 -18.78 1.12
CA GLU A 189 -3.54 -19.01 0.68
C GLU A 189 -3.61 -19.78 -0.65
N ALA A 190 -2.61 -19.68 -1.53
CA ALA A 190 -2.60 -20.39 -2.80
C ALA A 190 -2.23 -21.88 -2.68
N LYS A 191 -1.47 -22.27 -1.66
CA LYS A 191 -1.27 -23.69 -1.34
C LYS A 191 -2.52 -24.31 -0.71
N GLU A 192 -3.36 -23.48 -0.10
CA GLU A 192 -4.55 -23.90 0.65
C GLU A 192 -5.87 -23.62 -0.11
N THR A 193 -5.87 -22.72 -1.10
CA THR A 193 -7.10 -22.32 -1.79
C THR A 193 -7.34 -23.21 -3.00
N PRO A 194 -8.44 -23.98 -3.04
CA PRO A 194 -8.75 -24.84 -4.16
C PRO A 194 -9.04 -24.02 -5.41
N PHE A 195 -8.48 -24.43 -6.55
CA PHE A 195 -8.81 -23.84 -7.83
C PHE A 195 -10.19 -24.35 -8.28
N ILE A 196 -11.18 -23.47 -8.32
CA ILE A 196 -12.56 -23.80 -8.64
C ILE A 196 -12.77 -23.71 -10.15
N ALA A 197 -13.13 -24.84 -10.76
CA ALA A 197 -13.44 -24.98 -12.18
C ALA A 197 -14.66 -25.90 -12.34
N ALA A 198 -15.86 -25.36 -12.18
CA ALA A 198 -17.10 -26.09 -12.36
C ALA A 198 -17.51 -26.17 -13.84
N SER A 199 -17.22 -25.11 -14.60
CA SER A 199 -17.52 -25.04 -16.03
C SER A 199 -16.63 -25.95 -16.86
N PRO A 200 -17.18 -26.54 -17.96
CA PRO A 200 -16.40 -27.36 -18.89
C PRO A 200 -15.20 -26.61 -19.46
N VAL A 201 -15.40 -25.34 -19.81
CA VAL A 201 -14.36 -24.48 -20.39
C VAL A 201 -13.18 -24.31 -19.43
N MET A 202 -13.42 -24.04 -18.15
CA MET A 202 -12.33 -23.89 -17.17
C MET A 202 -11.66 -25.24 -16.85
N ARG A 203 -12.40 -26.34 -16.87
CA ARG A 203 -11.80 -27.69 -16.74
C ARG A 203 -10.85 -28.01 -17.87
N GLU A 204 -11.23 -27.66 -19.13
CA GLU A 204 -10.36 -27.78 -20.30
C GLU A 204 -9.09 -26.92 -20.13
N LYS A 205 -9.24 -25.65 -19.73
CA LYS A 205 -8.10 -24.77 -19.48
C LYS A 205 -7.18 -25.31 -18.37
N LEU A 206 -7.75 -25.88 -17.30
CA LEU A 206 -6.99 -26.50 -16.23
C LEU A 206 -6.23 -27.75 -16.72
N ALA A 207 -6.84 -28.58 -17.58
CA ALA A 207 -6.18 -29.72 -18.21
C ALA A 207 -5.01 -29.26 -19.09
N LEU A 208 -5.20 -28.20 -19.87
CA LEU A 208 -4.14 -27.59 -20.66
C LEU A 208 -3.01 -27.04 -19.77
N CYS A 209 -3.33 -26.37 -18.65
CA CYS A 209 -2.34 -25.92 -17.68
C CYS A 209 -1.48 -27.08 -17.15
N LYS A 210 -2.08 -28.24 -16.86
CA LYS A 210 -1.34 -29.44 -16.43
C LYS A 210 -0.36 -29.93 -17.50
N GLN A 211 -0.74 -29.91 -18.78
CA GLN A 211 0.14 -30.29 -19.88
C GLN A 211 1.28 -29.28 -20.06
N LEU A 212 0.99 -27.98 -20.04
CA LEU A 212 1.97 -26.91 -20.19
C LEU A 212 2.90 -26.79 -18.98
N ALA A 213 2.48 -27.27 -17.82
CA ALA A 213 3.26 -27.18 -16.57
C ALA A 213 4.60 -27.95 -16.67
N PHE A 214 4.67 -29.03 -17.44
CA PHE A 214 5.89 -29.83 -17.60
C PHE A 214 6.92 -29.20 -18.51
N SER A 215 6.57 -28.14 -19.24
CA SER A 215 7.46 -27.40 -20.13
C SER A 215 7.93 -26.11 -19.45
N ASP A 216 9.18 -25.73 -19.68
CA ASP A 216 9.74 -24.44 -19.23
C ASP A 216 9.45 -23.29 -20.22
N ILE A 217 8.67 -23.55 -21.27
CA ILE A 217 8.30 -22.54 -22.27
C ILE A 217 7.48 -21.42 -21.60
N PRO A 218 7.77 -20.14 -21.92
CA PRO A 218 7.00 -19.01 -21.43
C PRO A 218 5.50 -19.13 -21.78
N VAL A 219 4.64 -18.87 -20.79
CA VAL A 219 3.17 -18.88 -20.97
C VAL A 219 2.65 -17.46 -20.79
N PHE A 220 1.84 -17.01 -21.74
CA PHE A 220 1.21 -15.70 -21.74
C PHE A 220 -0.28 -15.80 -21.49
N ILE A 221 -0.75 -15.37 -20.31
CA ILE A 221 -2.14 -15.48 -19.87
C ILE A 221 -2.90 -14.20 -20.26
N ILE A 222 -3.90 -14.33 -21.10
CA ILE A 222 -4.69 -13.21 -21.62
C ILE A 222 -6.12 -13.32 -21.09
N GLY A 223 -6.67 -12.22 -20.60
CA GLY A 223 -8.06 -12.17 -20.13
C GLY A 223 -8.36 -10.91 -19.35
N GLU A 224 -9.64 -10.60 -19.20
CA GLU A 224 -10.14 -9.41 -18.52
C GLU A 224 -9.63 -9.29 -17.07
N ASN A 225 -9.74 -8.08 -16.50
CA ASN A 225 -9.44 -7.89 -15.10
C ASN A 225 -10.34 -8.74 -14.20
N GLY A 226 -9.76 -9.37 -13.18
CA GLY A 226 -10.51 -10.16 -12.21
C GLY A 226 -10.95 -11.56 -12.66
N VAL A 227 -10.54 -12.05 -13.85
CA VAL A 227 -10.90 -13.40 -14.34
C VAL A 227 -10.16 -14.54 -13.63
N GLY A 228 -9.11 -14.24 -12.85
CA GLY A 228 -8.31 -15.24 -12.13
C GLY A 228 -6.98 -15.58 -12.82
N LYS A 229 -6.39 -14.68 -13.62
CA LYS A 229 -5.08 -14.88 -14.28
C LYS A 229 -3.98 -15.32 -13.29
N THR A 230 -3.91 -14.66 -12.14
CA THR A 230 -2.96 -15.01 -11.08
C THR A 230 -3.17 -16.42 -10.54
N SER A 231 -4.41 -16.85 -10.35
CA SER A 231 -4.74 -18.22 -9.90
C SER A 231 -4.31 -19.26 -10.94
N VAL A 232 -4.50 -18.96 -12.23
CA VAL A 232 -4.04 -19.83 -13.33
C VAL A 232 -2.51 -19.91 -13.37
N ALA A 233 -1.81 -18.80 -13.22
CA ALA A 233 -0.34 -18.79 -13.14
C ALA A 233 0.19 -19.64 -11.97
N LYS A 234 -0.48 -19.58 -10.82
CA LYS A 234 -0.16 -20.42 -9.66
C LYS A 234 -0.41 -21.91 -9.94
N GLN A 235 -1.51 -22.27 -10.64
CA GLN A 235 -1.75 -23.66 -11.02
C GLN A 235 -0.67 -24.20 -11.99
N LEU A 236 -0.23 -23.37 -12.95
CA LEU A 236 0.89 -23.70 -13.82
C LEU A 236 2.17 -23.99 -13.04
N HIS A 237 2.44 -23.22 -11.99
CA HIS A 237 3.58 -23.46 -11.11
C HIS A 237 3.42 -24.71 -10.25
N ILE A 238 2.27 -24.90 -9.59
CA ILE A 238 1.97 -26.04 -8.70
C ILE A 238 2.05 -27.38 -9.47
N TYR A 239 1.60 -27.42 -10.71
CA TYR A 239 1.67 -28.65 -11.54
C TYR A 239 3.04 -28.86 -12.19
N SER A 240 3.97 -27.90 -12.07
CA SER A 240 5.29 -27.98 -12.69
C SER A 240 6.29 -28.77 -11.84
N ARG A 241 7.45 -29.09 -12.43
CA ARG A 241 8.59 -29.63 -11.70
C ARG A 241 9.20 -28.64 -10.71
N ARG A 242 8.74 -27.38 -10.74
CA ARG A 242 9.21 -26.28 -9.91
C ARG A 242 8.26 -25.95 -8.74
N ALA A 243 7.30 -26.83 -8.46
CA ALA A 243 6.28 -26.60 -7.41
C ALA A 243 6.86 -26.33 -6.00
N ASP A 244 8.03 -26.91 -5.70
CA ASP A 244 8.74 -26.72 -4.42
C ASP A 244 9.69 -25.53 -4.43
N TYR A 245 9.86 -24.85 -5.56
CA TYR A 245 10.71 -23.68 -5.72
C TYR A 245 9.92 -22.37 -5.62
N PRO A 246 10.58 -21.20 -5.51
CA PRO A 246 9.89 -19.93 -5.36
C PRO A 246 8.96 -19.59 -6.54
N PHE A 247 7.76 -19.05 -6.22
CA PHE A 247 6.87 -18.40 -7.17
C PHE A 247 6.86 -16.90 -6.88
N ILE A 248 7.57 -16.14 -7.71
CA ILE A 248 7.72 -14.69 -7.52
C ILE A 248 6.76 -13.96 -8.46
N ARG A 249 5.81 -13.21 -7.89
CA ARG A 249 4.88 -12.37 -8.63
C ARG A 249 5.33 -10.92 -8.62
N VAL A 250 5.39 -10.30 -9.77
CA VAL A 250 5.62 -8.86 -9.93
C VAL A 250 4.39 -8.24 -10.59
N ASN A 251 3.72 -7.32 -9.88
CA ASN A 251 2.65 -6.53 -10.45
C ASN A 251 3.25 -5.39 -11.28
N CYS A 252 3.15 -5.49 -12.61
CA CYS A 252 3.72 -4.52 -13.53
C CYS A 252 2.87 -3.24 -13.71
N ALA A 253 1.63 -3.23 -13.17
CA ALA A 253 0.75 -2.06 -13.17
C ALA A 253 1.01 -1.12 -11.97
N GLU A 254 2.14 -1.22 -11.33
CA GLU A 254 2.54 -0.39 -10.19
C GLU A 254 2.69 1.07 -10.63
N PRO A 255 2.12 2.06 -9.91
CA PRO A 255 2.08 3.45 -10.37
C PRO A 255 3.44 4.15 -10.39
N ALA A 256 4.43 3.65 -9.63
CA ALA A 256 5.76 4.23 -9.56
C ALA A 256 6.77 3.40 -10.37
N GLU A 257 7.24 3.95 -11.49
CA GLU A 257 8.22 3.31 -12.37
C GLU A 257 9.52 2.93 -11.64
N GLU A 258 9.98 3.78 -10.73
CA GLU A 258 11.20 3.52 -9.95
C GLU A 258 11.06 2.30 -9.03
N LEU A 259 9.88 2.09 -8.46
CA LEU A 259 9.56 0.93 -7.63
C LEU A 259 9.57 -0.36 -8.45
N LEU A 260 8.91 -0.31 -9.61
CA LEU A 260 8.90 -1.43 -10.54
C LEU A 260 10.32 -1.77 -11.01
N ALA A 261 11.12 -0.75 -11.35
CA ALA A 261 12.52 -0.93 -11.73
C ALA A 261 13.35 -1.57 -10.59
N HIS A 262 13.14 -1.10 -9.36
CA HIS A 262 13.82 -1.67 -8.19
C HIS A 262 13.41 -3.12 -7.94
N ARG A 263 12.14 -3.46 -8.04
CA ARG A 263 11.66 -4.85 -7.88
C ARG A 263 12.19 -5.77 -8.97
N LEU A 264 12.17 -5.31 -10.23
CA LEU A 264 12.65 -6.13 -11.36
C LEU A 264 14.16 -6.33 -11.31
N PHE A 265 14.93 -5.27 -11.07
CA PHE A 265 16.38 -5.28 -11.29
C PHE A 265 17.23 -5.09 -10.03
N GLY A 266 16.60 -4.77 -8.87
CA GLY A 266 17.30 -4.43 -7.64
C GLY A 266 17.80 -2.99 -7.59
N ALA A 267 18.51 -2.63 -6.51
CA ALA A 267 19.11 -1.30 -6.37
C ALA A 267 20.09 -1.02 -7.51
N LYS A 268 20.16 0.23 -7.99
CA LYS A 268 21.15 0.66 -9.00
C LYS A 268 22.57 0.45 -8.42
N SER A 269 23.17 -0.68 -8.74
CA SER A 269 24.61 -0.84 -8.71
C SER A 269 25.11 -0.62 -10.13
N ASP A 270 26.10 0.24 -10.34
CA ASP A 270 26.80 0.42 -11.62
C ASP A 270 27.59 -0.84 -12.01
N SER A 271 27.57 -1.87 -11.18
CA SER A 271 28.13 -3.20 -11.44
C SER A 271 27.08 -4.13 -12.06
N THR A 272 27.51 -4.98 -12.97
CA THR A 272 26.73 -6.04 -13.64
C THR A 272 26.16 -7.08 -12.68
N ASP A 273 26.47 -7.01 -11.39
CA ASP A 273 25.96 -7.91 -10.37
C ASP A 273 24.56 -7.50 -9.93
N VAL A 274 23.61 -8.40 -10.16
CA VAL A 274 22.21 -8.29 -9.74
C VAL A 274 22.18 -8.29 -8.22
N SER A 275 21.61 -7.23 -7.60
CA SER A 275 21.44 -7.18 -6.16
C SER A 275 20.60 -8.36 -5.67
N ASP A 276 20.85 -8.83 -4.45
CA ASP A 276 20.11 -9.95 -3.84
C ASP A 276 18.58 -9.70 -3.73
N GLU A 277 18.15 -8.46 -3.89
CA GLU A 277 16.76 -8.03 -3.80
C GLU A 277 15.97 -8.11 -5.13
N SER A 278 16.65 -8.40 -6.29
CA SER A 278 15.93 -8.47 -7.55
C SER A 278 14.99 -9.68 -7.63
N CYS A 279 13.82 -9.51 -8.27
CA CYS A 279 12.86 -10.61 -8.46
C CYS A 279 13.46 -11.77 -9.28
N PHE A 280 14.41 -11.51 -10.17
CA PHE A 280 15.09 -12.54 -10.93
C PHE A 280 15.95 -13.44 -10.03
N LYS A 281 16.65 -12.87 -9.06
CA LYS A 281 17.44 -13.66 -8.12
C LYS A 281 16.55 -14.45 -7.15
N GLN A 282 15.48 -13.82 -6.69
CA GLN A 282 14.48 -14.47 -5.82
C GLN A 282 13.76 -15.63 -6.52
N ALA A 283 13.57 -15.55 -7.86
CA ALA A 283 12.91 -16.57 -8.65
C ALA A 283 13.84 -17.68 -9.16
N GLU A 284 15.12 -17.68 -8.76
CA GLU A 284 16.09 -18.67 -9.24
C GLU A 284 15.65 -20.10 -8.90
N GLY A 285 15.69 -20.99 -9.89
CA GLY A 285 15.15 -22.35 -9.81
C GLY A 285 13.63 -22.43 -9.91
N GLY A 286 12.90 -21.33 -9.69
CA GLY A 286 11.45 -21.25 -9.59
C GLY A 286 10.76 -20.64 -10.80
N THR A 287 9.72 -19.85 -10.52
CA THR A 287 8.86 -19.21 -11.54
C THR A 287 8.76 -17.72 -11.27
N LEU A 288 9.00 -16.90 -12.29
CA LEU A 288 8.74 -15.46 -12.27
C LEU A 288 7.44 -15.17 -13.03
N PHE A 289 6.47 -14.60 -12.33
CA PHE A 289 5.19 -14.20 -12.90
C PHE A 289 5.09 -12.68 -13.03
N LEU A 290 5.05 -12.19 -14.26
CA LEU A 290 4.85 -10.78 -14.61
C LEU A 290 3.35 -10.52 -14.79
N ASP A 291 2.70 -10.00 -13.75
CA ASP A 291 1.26 -9.72 -13.79
C ASP A 291 0.99 -8.34 -14.39
N GLU A 292 0.08 -8.27 -15.38
CA GLU A 292 -0.21 -7.08 -16.21
C GLU A 292 1.03 -6.55 -16.96
N ALA A 293 1.77 -7.45 -17.63
CA ALA A 293 3.00 -7.12 -18.35
C ALA A 293 2.85 -5.99 -19.38
N ALA A 294 1.67 -5.84 -19.98
CA ALA A 294 1.38 -4.73 -20.90
C ALA A 294 1.39 -3.34 -20.24
N ALA A 295 1.49 -3.27 -18.92
CA ALA A 295 1.60 -1.99 -18.19
C ALA A 295 3.05 -1.57 -17.93
N ILE A 296 4.04 -2.38 -18.30
CA ILE A 296 5.47 -2.06 -18.13
C ILE A 296 5.82 -0.82 -18.96
N PRO A 297 6.38 0.25 -18.36
CA PRO A 297 6.84 1.42 -19.09
C PRO A 297 7.88 1.08 -20.16
N LEU A 298 7.83 1.76 -21.30
CA LEU A 298 8.71 1.50 -22.44
C LEU A 298 10.20 1.58 -22.06
N SER A 299 10.56 2.49 -21.16
CA SER A 299 11.92 2.63 -20.58
C SER A 299 12.44 1.35 -19.91
N LEU A 300 11.55 0.57 -19.28
CA LEU A 300 11.91 -0.66 -18.58
C LEU A 300 11.80 -1.90 -19.45
N GLN A 301 11.03 -1.85 -20.54
CA GLN A 301 10.84 -3.00 -21.44
C GLN A 301 12.14 -3.46 -22.07
N LYS A 302 13.00 -2.52 -22.51
CA LYS A 302 14.32 -2.86 -23.09
C LYS A 302 15.24 -3.53 -22.07
N ARG A 303 15.30 -2.98 -20.85
CA ARG A 303 16.08 -3.59 -19.75
C ARG A 303 15.57 -4.99 -19.39
N LEU A 304 14.25 -5.18 -19.40
CA LEU A 304 13.64 -6.49 -19.15
C LEU A 304 14.01 -7.48 -20.24
N LEU A 305 13.94 -7.07 -21.52
CA LEU A 305 14.36 -7.89 -22.66
C LEU A 305 15.82 -8.30 -22.56
N ASP A 306 16.73 -7.33 -22.31
CA ASP A 306 18.16 -7.59 -22.17
C ASP A 306 18.41 -8.60 -21.03
N ARG A 307 17.68 -8.47 -19.92
CA ARG A 307 17.80 -9.39 -18.79
C ARG A 307 17.32 -10.81 -19.13
N ILE A 308 16.20 -10.94 -19.84
CA ILE A 308 15.69 -12.24 -20.31
C ILE A 308 16.71 -12.90 -21.25
N LEU A 309 17.29 -12.15 -22.19
CA LEU A 309 18.30 -12.66 -23.11
C LEU A 309 19.59 -13.10 -22.40
N GLN A 310 20.03 -12.34 -21.40
CA GLN A 310 21.18 -12.73 -20.55
C GLN A 310 20.92 -14.04 -19.81
N LEU A 311 19.71 -14.23 -19.27
CA LEU A 311 19.34 -15.47 -18.59
C LEU A 311 19.36 -16.66 -19.55
N GLU A 312 18.83 -16.50 -20.75
CA GLU A 312 18.87 -17.55 -21.78
C GLU A 312 20.32 -17.93 -22.14
N GLN A 313 21.21 -16.94 -22.32
CA GLN A 313 22.63 -17.17 -22.66
C GLN A 313 23.43 -17.79 -21.51
N SER A 314 23.12 -17.40 -20.27
CA SER A 314 23.83 -17.93 -19.09
C SER A 314 23.30 -19.28 -18.60
N GLY A 315 22.30 -19.86 -19.27
CA GLY A 315 21.63 -21.08 -18.82
C GLY A 315 20.81 -20.87 -17.52
N GLY A 316 20.33 -19.64 -17.31
CA GLY A 316 19.54 -19.28 -16.13
C GLY A 316 18.29 -20.14 -15.96
N ASN A 317 18.04 -20.57 -14.73
CA ASN A 317 17.04 -21.57 -14.40
C ASN A 317 15.75 -20.92 -13.85
N ILE A 318 15.11 -20.03 -14.64
CA ILE A 318 13.87 -19.35 -14.26
C ILE A 318 12.80 -19.61 -15.33
N ARG A 319 11.61 -20.07 -14.89
CA ARG A 319 10.43 -20.15 -15.75
C ARG A 319 9.70 -18.81 -15.76
N LEU A 320 9.37 -18.30 -16.95
CA LEU A 320 8.62 -17.07 -17.13
C LEU A 320 7.14 -17.36 -17.37
N ILE A 321 6.27 -16.65 -16.66
CA ILE A 321 4.83 -16.55 -16.93
C ILE A 321 4.50 -15.07 -16.99
N ALA A 322 3.71 -14.64 -17.97
CA ALA A 322 3.24 -13.26 -18.04
C ALA A 322 1.72 -13.21 -18.17
N SER A 323 1.11 -12.10 -17.76
CA SER A 323 -0.33 -11.89 -17.96
C SER A 323 -0.64 -10.48 -18.44
N THR A 324 -1.79 -10.34 -19.11
CA THR A 324 -2.32 -9.02 -19.49
C THR A 324 -3.84 -9.02 -19.55
N SER A 325 -4.42 -7.85 -19.28
CA SER A 325 -5.82 -7.53 -19.54
C SER A 325 -6.02 -6.63 -20.76
N ARG A 326 -4.93 -6.07 -21.30
CA ARG A 326 -4.94 -5.18 -22.47
C ARG A 326 -4.65 -5.92 -23.75
N ASP A 327 -5.08 -5.35 -24.88
CA ASP A 327 -4.69 -5.81 -26.21
C ASP A 327 -3.22 -5.45 -26.48
N ILE A 328 -2.35 -6.42 -26.21
CA ILE A 328 -0.91 -6.23 -26.35
C ILE A 328 -0.48 -6.16 -27.82
N GLU A 329 -1.26 -6.77 -28.74
CA GLU A 329 -0.98 -6.68 -30.17
C GLU A 329 -1.23 -5.28 -30.70
N GLN A 330 -2.28 -4.62 -30.17
CA GLN A 330 -2.55 -3.22 -30.48
C GLN A 330 -1.43 -2.33 -29.93
N LEU A 331 -1.04 -2.49 -28.67
CA LEU A 331 0.06 -1.73 -28.05
C LEU A 331 1.38 -1.91 -28.82
N THR A 332 1.64 -3.12 -29.31
CA THR A 332 2.84 -3.40 -30.12
C THR A 332 2.79 -2.69 -31.46
N ARG A 333 1.63 -2.60 -32.10
CA ARG A 333 1.45 -1.86 -33.37
C ARG A 333 1.57 -0.35 -33.18
N GLU A 334 1.11 0.16 -32.05
CA GLU A 334 1.20 1.59 -31.67
C GLU A 334 2.61 1.99 -31.21
N GLY A 335 3.48 1.04 -30.93
CA GLY A 335 4.85 1.27 -30.46
C GLY A 335 4.98 1.44 -28.94
N ASP A 336 3.89 1.25 -28.20
CA ASP A 336 3.86 1.31 -26.74
C ASP A 336 4.40 0.04 -26.08
N PHE A 337 4.52 -1.05 -26.84
CA PHE A 337 5.13 -2.30 -26.39
C PHE A 337 6.14 -2.82 -27.38
N LEU A 338 7.34 -3.23 -26.90
CA LEU A 338 8.41 -3.73 -27.75
C LEU A 338 8.04 -5.08 -28.39
N SER A 339 8.09 -5.15 -29.72
CA SER A 339 7.77 -6.36 -30.49
C SER A 339 8.66 -7.56 -30.10
N GLU A 340 9.95 -7.30 -29.85
CA GLU A 340 10.90 -8.36 -29.44
C GLU A 340 10.57 -8.92 -28.07
N LEU A 341 10.18 -8.07 -27.09
CA LEU A 341 9.77 -8.51 -25.78
C LEU A 341 8.44 -9.29 -25.85
N TYR A 342 7.49 -8.82 -26.68
CA TYR A 342 6.26 -9.55 -26.93
C TYR A 342 6.52 -10.94 -27.48
N GLY A 343 7.40 -11.07 -28.48
CA GLY A 343 7.79 -12.39 -29.04
C GLY A 343 8.41 -13.33 -28.01
N LYS A 344 9.16 -12.81 -27.04
CA LYS A 344 9.76 -13.62 -25.96
C LYS A 344 8.74 -14.06 -24.90
N LEU A 345 7.76 -13.23 -24.60
CA LEU A 345 6.74 -13.54 -23.59
C LEU A 345 5.56 -14.36 -24.16
N ASN A 346 5.15 -14.09 -25.39
CA ASN A 346 3.97 -14.70 -26.02
C ASN A 346 4.32 -15.95 -26.85
N VAL A 347 5.01 -16.90 -26.24
CA VAL A 347 5.30 -18.17 -26.91
C VAL A 347 4.10 -19.11 -26.89
N LEU A 348 3.41 -19.21 -25.73
CA LEU A 348 2.19 -20.01 -25.56
C LEU A 348 1.08 -19.13 -24.99
N PRO A 349 0.15 -18.62 -25.83
CA PRO A 349 -0.98 -17.84 -25.36
C PRO A 349 -2.04 -18.72 -24.70
N LEU A 350 -2.51 -18.30 -23.51
CA LEU A 350 -3.58 -18.94 -22.76
C LEU A 350 -4.70 -17.95 -22.48
N TYR A 351 -5.81 -18.06 -23.21
CA TYR A 351 -6.97 -17.18 -23.07
C TYR A 351 -7.90 -17.68 -21.95
N ILE A 352 -8.19 -16.81 -20.98
CA ILE A 352 -9.13 -17.08 -19.90
C ILE A 352 -10.43 -16.32 -20.15
N PRO A 353 -11.57 -17.03 -20.30
CA PRO A 353 -12.84 -16.38 -20.58
C PRO A 353 -13.36 -15.58 -19.39
N PRO A 354 -14.12 -14.51 -19.64
CA PRO A 354 -14.79 -13.76 -18.58
C PRO A 354 -15.86 -14.59 -17.88
N LEU A 355 -16.21 -14.22 -16.64
CA LEU A 355 -17.11 -15.00 -15.78
C LEU A 355 -18.52 -15.17 -16.40
N ARG A 356 -19.01 -14.17 -17.13
CA ARG A 356 -20.29 -14.22 -17.86
C ARG A 356 -20.37 -15.31 -18.95
N GLN A 357 -19.23 -15.82 -19.43
CA GLN A 357 -19.14 -16.93 -20.40
C GLN A 357 -18.98 -18.32 -19.75
N ARG A 358 -18.90 -18.37 -18.41
CA ARG A 358 -18.73 -19.59 -17.60
C ARG A 358 -19.62 -19.55 -16.37
N LYS A 359 -20.92 -19.43 -16.61
CA LYS A 359 -21.92 -19.23 -15.57
C LYS A 359 -21.97 -20.34 -14.52
N GLU A 360 -21.58 -21.56 -14.90
CA GLU A 360 -21.51 -22.72 -14.00
C GLU A 360 -20.46 -22.52 -12.89
N ASP A 361 -19.47 -21.66 -13.10
CA ASP A 361 -18.47 -21.35 -12.08
C ASP A 361 -19.02 -20.38 -11.02
N ILE A 362 -20.07 -19.58 -11.33
CA ILE A 362 -20.58 -18.52 -10.45
C ILE A 362 -21.03 -19.09 -9.11
N ASP A 363 -21.88 -20.11 -9.11
CA ASP A 363 -22.40 -20.70 -7.87
C ASP A 363 -21.29 -21.32 -7.02
N ALA A 364 -20.37 -22.05 -7.66
CA ALA A 364 -19.27 -22.69 -6.96
C ALA A 364 -18.31 -21.66 -6.32
N LEU A 365 -18.00 -20.60 -7.07
CA LEU A 365 -17.17 -19.48 -6.59
C LEU A 365 -17.89 -18.67 -5.49
N ALA A 366 -19.17 -18.37 -5.68
CA ALA A 366 -19.96 -17.64 -4.71
C ALA A 366 -20.04 -18.38 -3.38
N ARG A 367 -20.34 -19.66 -3.37
CA ARG A 367 -20.35 -20.51 -2.15
C ARG A 367 -18.98 -20.56 -1.48
N PHE A 368 -17.92 -20.69 -2.26
CA PHE A 368 -16.57 -20.66 -1.73
C PHE A 368 -16.28 -19.34 -1.00
N PHE A 369 -16.57 -18.21 -1.63
CA PHE A 369 -16.38 -16.89 -0.99
C PHE A 369 -17.32 -16.67 0.20
N LEU A 370 -18.55 -17.20 0.15
CA LEU A 370 -19.48 -17.19 1.29
C LEU A 370 -18.88 -17.89 2.50
N HIS A 371 -18.37 -19.12 2.30
CA HIS A 371 -17.76 -19.89 3.39
C HIS A 371 -16.53 -19.18 3.96
N GLN A 372 -15.68 -18.62 3.09
CA GLN A 372 -14.51 -17.87 3.52
C GLN A 372 -14.92 -16.63 4.33
N ALA A 373 -15.84 -15.82 3.82
CA ALA A 373 -16.34 -14.62 4.50
C ALA A 373 -17.05 -14.95 5.82
N ALA A 374 -17.85 -16.02 5.85
CA ALA A 374 -18.53 -16.49 7.05
C ALA A 374 -17.55 -16.88 8.17
N GLN A 375 -16.46 -17.57 7.82
CA GLN A 375 -15.40 -17.93 8.76
C GLN A 375 -14.64 -16.69 9.27
N GLU A 376 -14.21 -15.81 8.38
CA GLU A 376 -13.48 -14.58 8.72
C GLU A 376 -14.30 -13.64 9.62
N MET A 377 -15.58 -13.48 9.30
CA MET A 377 -16.50 -12.61 10.05
C MET A 377 -17.13 -13.30 11.27
N ARG A 378 -16.90 -14.61 11.46
CA ARG A 378 -17.52 -15.44 12.50
C ARG A 378 -19.06 -15.34 12.50
N LYS A 379 -19.66 -15.25 11.31
CA LYS A 379 -21.12 -15.23 11.11
C LYS A 379 -21.58 -16.59 10.57
N PRO A 380 -22.65 -17.21 11.12
CA PRO A 380 -23.10 -18.54 10.72
C PRO A 380 -23.96 -18.50 9.43
N PHE A 381 -23.40 -18.00 8.32
CA PHE A 381 -24.04 -18.11 7.03
C PHE A 381 -23.87 -19.53 6.48
N ILE A 382 -24.98 -20.07 5.91
CA ILE A 382 -25.04 -21.44 5.40
C ILE A 382 -25.04 -21.42 3.86
N ASP A 383 -25.89 -20.60 3.23
CA ASP A 383 -26.03 -20.53 1.78
C ASP A 383 -26.69 -19.17 1.36
N PHE A 384 -26.93 -19.03 0.08
CA PHE A 384 -27.71 -17.95 -0.49
C PHE A 384 -29.21 -18.31 -0.52
N SER A 385 -30.08 -17.33 -0.47
CA SER A 385 -31.52 -17.52 -0.73
C SER A 385 -31.76 -17.77 -2.23
N PRO A 386 -32.93 -18.36 -2.61
CA PRO A 386 -33.23 -18.62 -4.02
C PRO A 386 -33.17 -17.38 -4.92
N ASP A 387 -33.67 -16.24 -4.43
CA ASP A 387 -33.62 -14.95 -5.13
C ASP A 387 -32.16 -14.43 -5.29
N ALA A 388 -31.29 -14.70 -4.31
CA ALA A 388 -29.89 -14.37 -4.39
C ALA A 388 -29.16 -15.21 -5.43
N HIS A 389 -29.44 -16.52 -5.50
CA HIS A 389 -28.90 -17.40 -6.54
C HIS A 389 -29.28 -16.92 -7.94
N GLU A 390 -30.55 -16.58 -8.14
CA GLU A 390 -31.01 -16.07 -9.44
C GLU A 390 -30.33 -14.74 -9.80
N ALA A 391 -30.22 -13.81 -8.84
CA ALA A 391 -29.55 -12.53 -9.03
C ALA A 391 -28.05 -12.70 -9.38
N LEU A 392 -27.34 -13.63 -8.71
CA LEU A 392 -25.94 -13.94 -9.00
C LEU A 392 -25.77 -14.48 -10.44
N GLN A 393 -26.68 -15.33 -10.92
CA GLN A 393 -26.66 -15.91 -12.27
C GLN A 393 -27.02 -14.90 -13.37
N GLN A 394 -27.83 -13.88 -13.07
CA GLN A 394 -28.27 -12.85 -14.02
C GLN A 394 -27.27 -11.69 -14.14
N ALA A 395 -26.41 -11.48 -13.16
CA ALA A 395 -25.46 -10.38 -13.15
C ALA A 395 -24.39 -10.52 -14.26
N GLU A 396 -23.98 -9.38 -14.83
CA GLU A 396 -23.02 -9.35 -15.95
C GLU A 396 -21.55 -9.59 -15.51
N TRP A 397 -21.23 -9.34 -14.26
CA TRP A 397 -19.89 -9.50 -13.69
C TRP A 397 -18.77 -8.84 -14.52
N LYS A 398 -18.88 -7.54 -14.77
CA LYS A 398 -17.86 -6.78 -15.53
C LYS A 398 -16.48 -6.83 -14.87
N GLY A 399 -16.43 -6.88 -13.54
CA GLY A 399 -15.21 -7.07 -12.74
C GLY A 399 -14.89 -8.54 -12.45
N ASN A 400 -15.62 -9.48 -13.08
CA ASN A 400 -15.40 -10.92 -13.02
C ASN A 400 -15.40 -11.50 -11.59
N ILE A 401 -14.44 -12.39 -11.26
CA ILE A 401 -14.35 -13.05 -9.94
C ILE A 401 -14.08 -12.03 -8.82
N ARG A 402 -13.35 -10.96 -9.12
CA ARG A 402 -13.07 -9.93 -8.11
C ARG A 402 -14.35 -9.20 -7.69
N GLU A 403 -15.19 -8.86 -8.64
CA GLU A 403 -16.50 -8.26 -8.37
C GLU A 403 -17.40 -9.23 -7.61
N LEU A 404 -17.47 -10.50 -8.04
CA LEU A 404 -18.25 -11.55 -7.36
C LEU A 404 -17.80 -11.70 -5.90
N LYS A 405 -16.49 -11.80 -5.64
CA LYS A 405 -15.93 -11.88 -4.28
C LYS A 405 -16.36 -10.69 -3.43
N ASN A 406 -16.15 -9.47 -3.92
CA ASN A 406 -16.52 -8.25 -3.20
C ASN A 406 -18.03 -8.18 -2.91
N THR A 407 -18.87 -8.60 -3.87
CA THR A 407 -20.33 -8.62 -3.71
C THR A 407 -20.77 -9.61 -2.63
N VAL A 408 -20.17 -10.80 -2.60
CA VAL A 408 -20.45 -11.80 -1.55
C VAL A 408 -19.97 -11.33 -0.18
N GLU A 409 -18.76 -10.80 -0.08
CA GLU A 409 -18.23 -10.25 1.17
C GLU A 409 -19.11 -9.11 1.70
N TYR A 410 -19.55 -8.21 0.81
CA TYR A 410 -20.47 -7.12 1.15
C TYR A 410 -21.82 -7.67 1.67
N GLY A 411 -22.36 -8.70 1.00
CA GLY A 411 -23.60 -9.37 1.42
C GLY A 411 -23.48 -10.01 2.79
N CYS A 412 -22.32 -10.64 3.10
CA CYS A 412 -22.05 -11.20 4.42
C CYS A 412 -21.87 -10.12 5.49
N LEU A 413 -21.25 -8.99 5.15
CA LEU A 413 -21.02 -7.90 6.08
C LEU A 413 -22.35 -7.31 6.56
N ASN A 414 -23.26 -7.02 5.64
CA ASN A 414 -24.55 -6.33 5.90
C ASN A 414 -25.71 -7.28 6.16
N GLY A 415 -25.59 -8.55 5.77
CA GLY A 415 -26.64 -9.53 5.90
C GLY A 415 -26.79 -10.13 7.29
N CYS A 416 -27.96 -10.71 7.51
CA CYS A 416 -28.29 -11.49 8.72
C CYS A 416 -28.32 -12.98 8.41
N PRO A 417 -27.56 -13.82 9.15
CA PRO A 417 -27.62 -15.27 9.01
C PRO A 417 -29.08 -15.80 9.18
N PRO A 418 -29.43 -16.98 8.63
CA PRO A 418 -28.52 -17.97 8.05
C PRO A 418 -28.30 -17.88 6.54
N LEU A 419 -29.06 -17.06 5.82
CA LEU A 419 -29.00 -16.96 4.35
C LEU A 419 -28.64 -15.53 3.92
N VAL A 420 -27.84 -15.41 2.86
CA VAL A 420 -27.60 -14.13 2.19
C VAL A 420 -28.66 -13.92 1.13
N THR A 421 -29.46 -12.85 1.23
CA THR A 421 -30.51 -12.51 0.28
C THR A 421 -30.00 -11.60 -0.85
N ALA A 422 -30.76 -11.54 -1.97
CA ALA A 422 -30.42 -10.68 -3.12
C ALA A 422 -30.30 -9.18 -2.71
N GLU A 423 -31.10 -8.74 -1.75
CA GLU A 423 -31.07 -7.35 -1.26
C GLU A 423 -29.75 -6.99 -0.59
N TYR A 424 -29.12 -7.94 0.11
CA TYR A 424 -27.80 -7.74 0.72
C TYR A 424 -26.66 -7.81 -0.29
N LEU A 425 -26.80 -8.61 -1.36
CA LEU A 425 -25.81 -8.69 -2.43
C LEU A 425 -25.85 -7.44 -3.31
N PHE A 426 -27.05 -7.04 -3.71
CA PHE A 426 -27.30 -5.94 -4.62
C PHE A 426 -28.21 -4.91 -3.95
N PRO A 427 -27.68 -4.10 -3.02
CA PRO A 427 -28.51 -3.09 -2.38
C PRO A 427 -29.10 -2.22 -3.49
N ARG A 428 -30.41 -2.18 -3.56
CA ARG A 428 -31.09 -1.24 -4.45
C ARG A 428 -30.59 0.13 -4.06
N SER A 429 -29.80 0.75 -4.93
CA SER A 429 -29.41 2.13 -4.77
C SER A 429 -30.70 2.92 -4.62
N THR A 430 -31.04 3.32 -3.40
CA THR A 430 -32.19 4.17 -3.10
C THR A 430 -31.96 5.58 -3.64
N VAL A 431 -31.28 5.73 -4.72
CA VAL A 431 -31.30 6.88 -5.64
C VAL A 431 -30.50 6.47 -6.91
N ALA A 432 -31.08 5.63 -7.76
CA ALA A 432 -30.73 5.77 -9.17
C ALA A 432 -31.45 7.03 -9.67
N VAL A 433 -30.84 8.16 -9.50
CA VAL A 433 -31.11 9.31 -10.36
C VAL A 433 -30.57 8.88 -11.73
N SER A 434 -31.45 8.29 -12.53
CA SER A 434 -31.18 8.10 -13.96
C SER A 434 -30.74 9.45 -14.50
N ALA A 435 -29.54 9.49 -15.07
CA ALA A 435 -28.93 10.70 -15.64
C ALA A 435 -29.70 11.31 -16.84
N GLY A 436 -30.95 10.84 -17.04
CA GLY A 436 -31.90 11.31 -18.04
C GLY A 436 -32.96 12.28 -17.54
N ASP A 437 -33.14 12.43 -16.23
CA ASP A 437 -34.17 13.30 -15.66
C ASP A 437 -33.53 14.25 -14.64
N VAL A 438 -32.78 15.22 -15.14
CA VAL A 438 -32.27 16.34 -14.34
C VAL A 438 -33.42 17.32 -14.09
N GLY A 439 -34.42 16.84 -13.38
CA GLY A 439 -35.36 17.69 -12.67
C GLY A 439 -34.64 18.34 -11.51
N GLY A 440 -34.71 19.67 -11.38
CA GLY A 440 -34.00 20.40 -10.33
C GLY A 440 -34.25 19.85 -8.93
N LEU A 441 -33.55 20.35 -7.93
CA LEU A 441 -33.55 19.91 -6.51
C LEU A 441 -34.99 19.67 -5.95
N LYS A 442 -35.97 20.41 -6.42
CA LYS A 442 -37.38 20.25 -6.06
C LYS A 442 -37.92 18.89 -6.51
N SER A 443 -37.67 18.47 -7.75
CA SER A 443 -38.13 17.18 -8.30
C SER A 443 -37.50 16.01 -7.55
N ALA A 444 -36.20 16.09 -7.25
CA ALA A 444 -35.49 15.07 -6.47
C ALA A 444 -36.03 14.97 -5.03
N THR A 445 -36.30 16.12 -4.38
CA THR A 445 -36.88 16.18 -3.04
C THR A 445 -38.31 15.60 -3.01
N ASP A 446 -39.10 15.88 -4.03
CA ASP A 446 -40.46 15.39 -4.14
C ASP A 446 -40.48 13.86 -4.42
N ALA A 447 -39.55 13.36 -5.22
CA ALA A 447 -39.39 11.93 -5.45
C ALA A 447 -39.01 11.19 -4.15
N PHE A 448 -38.04 11.72 -3.39
CA PHE A 448 -37.67 11.18 -2.07
C PHE A 448 -38.83 11.16 -1.10
N LYS A 449 -39.55 12.29 -0.94
CA LYS A 449 -40.74 12.39 -0.06
C LYS A 449 -41.79 11.38 -0.48
N ARG A 450 -42.05 11.21 -1.77
CA ARG A 450 -43.04 10.25 -2.29
C ARG A 450 -42.69 8.82 -1.89
N THR A 451 -41.46 8.41 -2.11
CA THR A 451 -41.00 7.06 -1.75
C THR A 451 -41.07 6.83 -0.26
N TYR A 452 -40.57 7.76 0.55
CA TYR A 452 -40.52 7.63 2.01
C TYR A 452 -41.91 7.59 2.64
N ILE A 453 -42.83 8.46 2.21
CA ILE A 453 -44.23 8.45 2.70
C ILE A 453 -44.93 7.15 2.32
N ARG A 454 -44.71 6.63 1.09
CA ARG A 454 -45.29 5.36 0.64
C ARG A 454 -44.82 4.18 1.50
N THR A 455 -43.53 4.08 1.75
CA THR A 455 -42.95 3.03 2.62
C THR A 455 -43.53 3.07 4.04
N VAL A 456 -43.69 4.25 4.61
CA VAL A 456 -44.29 4.39 5.95
C VAL A 456 -45.79 4.06 5.95
N LEU A 457 -46.54 4.39 4.89
CA LEU A 457 -47.94 4.00 4.75
C LEU A 457 -48.09 2.48 4.58
N GLU A 458 -47.22 1.82 3.82
CA GLU A 458 -47.17 0.36 3.67
C GLU A 458 -46.90 -0.34 5.02
N THR A 459 -45.93 0.14 5.80
CA THR A 459 -45.60 -0.40 7.12
C THR A 459 -46.75 -0.19 8.16
N THR A 460 -47.58 0.82 7.96
CA THR A 460 -48.70 1.11 8.85
C THR A 460 -50.06 0.58 8.32
N GLY A 461 -50.05 -0.24 7.27
CA GLY A 461 -51.24 -0.81 6.66
C GLY A 461 -52.23 0.26 6.12
N GLY A 462 -51.73 1.39 5.64
CA GLY A 462 -52.54 2.51 5.14
C GLY A 462 -53.07 3.45 6.20
N ASN A 463 -52.78 3.24 7.49
CA ASN A 463 -53.25 4.08 8.58
C ASN A 463 -52.51 5.43 8.63
N GLN A 464 -53.16 6.47 8.06
CA GLN A 464 -52.57 7.82 7.98
C GLN A 464 -52.30 8.46 9.34
N THR A 465 -53.03 8.10 10.41
CA THR A 465 -52.76 8.62 11.73
C THR A 465 -51.52 8.03 12.35
N ALA A 466 -51.32 6.71 12.21
CA ALA A 466 -50.11 6.04 12.63
C ALA A 466 -48.88 6.48 11.79
N ALA A 467 -49.04 6.60 10.48
CA ALA A 467 -48.02 7.11 9.58
C ALA A 467 -47.59 8.54 9.93
N ALA A 468 -48.51 9.45 10.22
CA ALA A 468 -48.24 10.82 10.62
C ALA A 468 -47.41 10.87 11.93
N SER A 469 -47.74 9.98 12.88
CA SER A 469 -46.98 9.84 14.14
C SER A 469 -45.55 9.39 13.92
N ILE A 470 -45.33 8.38 13.06
CA ILE A 470 -43.98 7.89 12.69
C ILE A 470 -43.16 8.96 11.97
N LEU A 471 -43.80 9.70 11.05
CA LEU A 471 -43.18 10.79 10.29
C LEU A 471 -42.98 12.07 11.13
N LYS A 472 -43.47 12.10 12.38
CA LYS A 472 -43.45 13.26 13.29
C LYS A 472 -44.04 14.54 12.67
N ILE A 473 -45.12 14.38 11.90
CA ILE A 473 -45.87 15.48 11.27
C ILE A 473 -47.35 15.39 11.62
N GLN A 474 -48.08 16.49 11.43
CA GLN A 474 -49.55 16.50 11.65
C GLN A 474 -50.25 15.70 10.54
N ARG A 475 -51.33 14.98 10.90
CA ARG A 475 -52.12 14.20 9.95
C ARG A 475 -52.66 15.04 8.79
N THR A 476 -53.09 16.27 9.07
CA THR A 476 -53.58 17.24 8.07
C THR A 476 -52.47 17.61 7.05
N TYR A 477 -51.24 17.74 7.53
CA TYR A 477 -50.08 18.03 6.69
C TYR A 477 -49.70 16.81 5.85
N LEU A 478 -49.75 15.60 6.42
CA LEU A 478 -49.54 14.36 5.67
C LEU A 478 -50.56 14.22 4.54
N SER A 479 -51.85 14.44 4.82
CA SER A 479 -52.91 14.36 3.80
C SER A 479 -52.73 15.39 2.68
N ARG A 480 -52.19 16.57 2.97
CA ARG A 480 -51.86 17.58 1.97
C ARG A 480 -50.67 17.16 1.10
N LEU A 481 -49.59 16.65 1.74
CA LEU A 481 -48.42 16.12 1.05
C LEU A 481 -48.77 14.95 0.14
N MET A 482 -49.63 14.04 0.57
CA MET A 482 -50.09 12.91 -0.25
C MET A 482 -50.83 13.40 -1.50
N LYS A 483 -51.66 14.46 -1.41
CA LYS A 483 -52.30 15.06 -2.57
C LYS A 483 -51.30 15.76 -3.52
N GLU A 484 -50.37 16.54 -2.96
CA GLU A 484 -49.33 17.24 -3.73
C GLU A 484 -48.40 16.26 -4.47
N LEU A 485 -48.08 15.14 -3.85
CA LEU A 485 -47.18 14.11 -4.40
C LEU A 485 -47.89 12.99 -5.15
N ASN A 486 -49.24 13.07 -5.37
CA ASN A 486 -50.06 12.05 -6.06
C ASN A 486 -49.88 10.64 -5.47
N ILE A 487 -49.82 10.50 -4.15
CA ILE A 487 -49.75 9.22 -3.45
C ILE A 487 -51.20 8.75 -3.21
N LYS A 488 -51.57 7.63 -3.82
CA LYS A 488 -52.85 6.95 -3.53
C LYS A 488 -52.69 6.05 -2.31
N ASN A 489 -53.75 5.98 -1.49
CA ASN A 489 -53.80 5.03 -0.34
C ASN A 489 -53.70 3.60 -0.82
#